data_18394372bf2323117d1b5520d4cef47b
#
_entry.id   18394372bf2323117d1b5520d4cef47b
#
_cell.length_a   1.000
_cell.length_b   1.000
_cell.length_c   1.000
_cell.angle_alpha   90.00
_cell.angle_beta   90.00
_cell.angle_gamma   90.00
#
_symmetry.space_group_name_H-M   'P 1'
#
loop_
_entity.id
_entity.type
_entity.pdbx_description
1 polymer ?
#
loop_
_entity_poly.entity_id
_entity_poly.type
_entity_poly.pdbx_seq_one_letter_code
_entity_poly.pdbx_strand_id
1 'polypeptide(L)'
;MDDKSRFMPILLVDGVVPFPNSKYTFSVEQESLIEGVKAALGMDNKILIANAKKFDEGIVEGNIYRIGVVGKIEGAMRILDGVLKITVSTSERGFINSIQKHSDFTLCQVDSITEIN
;
A
#
# COMPACT_ATOMS: atom_id res chain seq x y z
N MET A 1 1.77 -23.73 -12.80
CA MET A 1 2.58 -22.52 -12.93
C MET A 1 2.25 -21.51 -11.84
N ASP A 2 3.25 -21.00 -11.22
CA ASP A 2 3.01 -20.05 -10.14
C ASP A 2 2.67 -18.70 -10.70
N ASP A 3 1.59 -18.16 -10.24
CA ASP A 3 1.24 -16.80 -10.55
C ASP A 3 1.89 -15.92 -9.50
N LYS A 4 2.89 -15.16 -9.92
CA LYS A 4 3.61 -14.30 -9.00
C LYS A 4 2.98 -12.93 -8.83
N SER A 5 1.96 -12.67 -9.63
CA SER A 5 1.23 -11.41 -9.52
C SER A 5 0.16 -11.53 -8.46
N ARG A 6 0.04 -10.50 -7.66
CA ARG A 6 -0.98 -10.41 -6.63
C ARG A 6 -1.66 -9.07 -6.71
N PHE A 7 -2.92 -9.03 -6.31
CA PHE A 7 -3.67 -7.79 -6.25
C PHE A 7 -3.85 -7.39 -4.80
N MET A 8 -3.61 -6.14 -4.51
CA MET A 8 -3.79 -5.60 -3.17
C MET A 8 -4.02 -4.10 -3.24
N PRO A 9 -4.70 -3.54 -2.24
CA PRO A 9 -4.86 -2.09 -2.20
C PRO A 9 -3.51 -1.40 -2.05
N ILE A 10 -3.43 -0.17 -2.55
CA ILE A 10 -2.22 0.61 -2.47
C ILE A 10 -2.37 1.66 -1.38
N LEU A 11 -1.32 1.84 -0.59
CA LEU A 11 -1.25 2.88 0.43
C LEU A 11 -0.12 3.84 0.08
N LEU A 12 -0.48 5.07 -0.22
CA LEU A 12 0.52 6.11 -0.45
C LEU A 12 0.98 6.68 0.88
N VAL A 13 2.29 6.82 1.02
CA VAL A 13 2.87 7.44 2.20
C VAL A 13 3.75 8.61 1.78
N ASP A 14 3.92 9.55 2.70
CA ASP A 14 4.67 10.76 2.46
C ASP A 14 5.77 10.88 3.50
N GLY A 15 6.96 11.29 3.06
CA GLY A 15 8.05 11.56 3.98
C GLY A 15 8.77 10.34 4.51
N VAL A 16 8.35 9.14 4.13
CA VAL A 16 8.94 7.89 4.60
C VAL A 16 9.18 7.00 3.40
N VAL A 17 10.37 6.44 3.29
CA VAL A 17 10.66 5.41 2.30
C VAL A 17 10.64 4.08 3.04
N PRO A 18 9.63 3.22 2.77
CA PRO A 18 9.53 1.98 3.53
C PRO A 18 10.59 0.96 3.10
N PHE A 19 11.02 0.16 4.06
CA PHE A 19 11.98 -0.91 3.82
C PHE A 19 11.33 -2.26 4.12
N PRO A 20 11.84 -3.34 3.50
CA PRO A 20 11.37 -4.69 3.83
C PRO A 20 11.74 -5.07 5.26
N ASN A 21 11.02 -6.05 5.79
CA ASN A 21 11.29 -6.67 7.08
C ASN A 21 11.34 -5.65 8.21
N SER A 22 10.43 -4.70 8.18
CA SER A 22 10.36 -3.61 9.14
C SER A 22 8.92 -3.44 9.61
N LYS A 23 8.76 -2.64 10.65
CA LYS A 23 7.43 -2.36 11.17
C LYS A 23 7.22 -0.85 11.18
N TYR A 24 6.06 -0.43 10.70
CA TYR A 24 5.74 0.99 10.59
C TYR A 24 4.37 1.27 11.16
N THR A 25 4.19 2.49 11.61
CA THR A 25 2.89 3.01 12.01
C THR A 25 2.59 4.22 11.15
N PHE A 26 1.42 4.22 10.52
CA PHE A 26 1.01 5.31 9.65
C PHE A 26 -0.31 5.88 10.12
N SER A 27 -0.46 7.20 9.96
CA SER A 27 -1.75 7.86 10.13
C SER A 27 -2.31 8.12 8.74
N VAL A 28 -3.50 7.61 8.47
CA VAL A 28 -4.11 7.67 7.16
C VAL A 28 -5.31 8.59 7.24
N GLU A 29 -5.31 9.65 6.42
CA GLU A 29 -6.35 10.67 6.49
C GLU A 29 -7.19 10.77 5.22
N GLN A 30 -6.59 10.47 4.05
CA GLN A 30 -7.33 10.55 2.80
C GLN A 30 -8.35 9.42 2.73
N GLU A 31 -9.57 9.79 2.37
CA GLU A 31 -10.66 8.83 2.41
C GLU A 31 -10.44 7.63 1.50
N SER A 32 -9.90 7.85 0.30
CA SER A 32 -9.64 6.73 -0.60
C SER A 32 -8.59 5.77 -0.05
N LEU A 33 -7.61 6.30 0.68
CA LEU A 33 -6.61 5.44 1.31
C LEU A 33 -7.20 4.67 2.49
N ILE A 34 -8.09 5.31 3.25
CA ILE A 34 -8.78 4.64 4.34
C ILE A 34 -9.64 3.50 3.79
N GLU A 35 -10.34 3.74 2.69
CA GLU A 35 -11.15 2.70 2.08
C GLU A 35 -10.28 1.55 1.57
N GLY A 36 -9.08 1.86 1.08
CA GLY A 36 -8.13 0.83 0.69
C GLY A 36 -7.70 -0.04 1.86
N VAL A 37 -7.45 0.59 3.02
CA VAL A 37 -7.10 -0.16 4.23
C VAL A 37 -8.26 -1.07 4.63
N LYS A 38 -9.49 -0.54 4.61
CA LYS A 38 -10.66 -1.34 4.95
C LYS A 38 -10.81 -2.52 4.00
N ALA A 39 -10.57 -2.30 2.71
CA ALA A 39 -10.65 -3.37 1.73
C ALA A 39 -9.60 -4.44 2.02
N ALA A 40 -8.38 -4.02 2.37
CA ALA A 40 -7.33 -4.98 2.70
C ALA A 40 -7.70 -5.80 3.93
N LEU A 41 -8.29 -5.17 4.94
CA LEU A 41 -8.71 -5.88 6.15
C LEU A 41 -9.80 -6.90 5.87
N GLY A 42 -10.62 -6.66 4.84
CA GLY A 42 -11.63 -7.62 4.42
C GLY A 42 -11.10 -8.72 3.52
N MET A 43 -9.84 -8.69 3.18
CA MET A 43 -9.20 -9.68 2.33
C MET A 43 -8.17 -10.45 3.15
N ASP A 44 -6.89 -10.25 2.84
CA ASP A 44 -5.82 -10.97 3.51
C ASP A 44 -4.91 -10.04 4.30
N ASN A 45 -5.35 -8.82 4.56
CA ASN A 45 -4.63 -7.79 5.30
C ASN A 45 -3.37 -7.29 4.59
N LYS A 46 -3.22 -7.57 3.31
CA LYS A 46 -2.02 -7.17 2.58
C LYS A 46 -2.25 -5.86 1.85
N ILE A 47 -1.22 -5.05 1.84
CA ILE A 47 -1.28 -3.72 1.26
C ILE A 47 0.08 -3.41 0.64
N LEU A 48 0.08 -2.65 -0.45
CA LEU A 48 1.33 -2.21 -1.08
C LEU A 48 1.61 -0.78 -0.63
N ILE A 49 2.72 -0.58 0.05
CA ILE A 49 3.11 0.74 0.52
C ILE A 49 4.00 1.36 -0.55
N ALA A 50 3.59 2.52 -1.04
CA ALA A 50 4.29 3.17 -2.14
C ALA A 50 4.43 4.65 -1.88
N ASN A 51 5.41 5.25 -2.53
CA ASN A 51 5.63 6.69 -2.48
C ASN A 51 5.12 7.32 -3.76
N ALA A 52 4.60 8.52 -3.66
CA ALA A 52 4.19 9.31 -4.80
C ALA A 52 5.24 10.39 -5.07
N LYS A 53 5.32 10.84 -6.31
CA LYS A 53 6.18 11.96 -6.64
C LYS A 53 5.62 13.24 -6.02
N LYS A 54 4.30 13.39 -6.07
CA LYS A 54 3.59 14.48 -5.40
C LYS A 54 2.43 13.87 -4.64
N PHE A 55 2.56 13.83 -3.32
CA PHE A 55 1.61 13.08 -2.48
C PHE A 55 0.17 13.58 -2.64
N ASP A 56 -0.02 14.89 -2.73
CA ASP A 56 -1.35 15.46 -2.79
C ASP A 56 -2.04 15.21 -4.13
N GLU A 57 -1.32 14.76 -5.16
CA GLU A 57 -1.94 14.40 -6.43
C GLU A 57 -2.51 13.00 -6.41
N GLY A 58 -2.18 12.21 -5.39
CA GLY A 58 -2.81 10.93 -5.19
C GLY A 58 -2.33 9.83 -6.13
N ILE A 59 -3.17 8.80 -6.25
CA ILE A 59 -2.82 7.61 -7.02
C ILE A 59 -3.19 7.85 -8.49
N VAL A 60 -2.22 8.35 -9.24
CA VAL A 60 -2.39 8.67 -10.66
C VAL A 60 -1.19 8.09 -11.40
N GLU A 61 -1.44 7.53 -12.60
CA GLU A 61 -0.34 7.03 -13.42
C GLU A 61 0.68 8.13 -13.64
N GLY A 62 1.94 7.74 -13.50
CA GLY A 62 3.04 8.69 -13.64
C GLY A 62 3.38 9.42 -12.36
N ASN A 63 2.53 9.34 -11.34
CA ASN A 63 2.79 9.98 -10.07
C ASN A 63 3.29 9.02 -9.00
N ILE A 64 3.26 7.72 -9.27
CA ILE A 64 3.61 6.69 -8.30
C ILE A 64 4.95 6.10 -8.65
N TYR A 65 5.85 5.98 -7.66
CA TYR A 65 7.06 5.20 -7.86
C TYR A 65 6.68 3.74 -7.90
N ARG A 66 7.18 3.03 -8.91
CA ARG A 66 6.71 1.68 -9.22
C ARG A 66 7.21 0.61 -8.26
N ILE A 67 8.23 0.90 -7.49
CA ILE A 67 8.75 -0.07 -6.54
C ILE A 67 8.30 0.35 -5.15
N GLY A 68 7.52 -0.51 -4.52
CA GLY A 68 7.05 -0.31 -3.17
C GLY A 68 7.39 -1.51 -2.31
N VAL A 69 6.72 -1.61 -1.18
CA VAL A 69 6.97 -2.70 -0.23
C VAL A 69 5.64 -3.30 0.16
N VAL A 70 5.58 -4.63 0.12
CA VAL A 70 4.38 -5.35 0.54
C VAL A 70 4.35 -5.38 2.06
N GLY A 71 3.20 -5.06 2.62
CA GLY A 71 3.04 -5.08 4.06
C GLY A 71 1.78 -5.81 4.46
N LYS A 72 1.77 -6.27 5.71
CA LYS A 72 0.60 -6.88 6.31
C LYS A 72 0.12 -5.97 7.44
N ILE A 73 -1.15 -5.61 7.38
CA ILE A 73 -1.75 -4.77 8.41
C ILE A 73 -1.97 -5.62 9.65
N GLU A 74 -1.35 -5.22 10.76
CA GLU A 74 -1.45 -5.95 12.01
C GLU A 74 -2.41 -5.29 12.99
N GLY A 75 -2.71 -4.02 12.78
CA GLY A 75 -3.65 -3.32 13.63
C GLY A 75 -4.16 -2.07 12.96
N ALA A 76 -5.38 -1.70 13.26
CA ALA A 76 -5.98 -0.48 12.73
C ALA A 76 -6.86 0.11 13.81
N MET A 77 -6.69 1.41 14.05
CA MET A 77 -7.42 2.08 15.12
C MET A 77 -7.83 3.47 14.65
N ARG A 78 -9.08 3.80 14.85
CA ARG A 78 -9.55 5.15 14.56
C ARG A 78 -9.19 6.03 15.75
N ILE A 79 -8.40 7.08 15.51
CA ILE A 79 -7.92 7.92 16.61
C ILE A 79 -8.64 9.26 16.69
N LEU A 80 -9.03 9.80 15.54
CA LEU A 80 -9.77 11.06 15.46
C LEU A 80 -10.73 10.96 14.29
N ASP A 81 -11.63 11.92 14.19
CA ASP A 81 -12.52 11.95 13.04
C ASP A 81 -11.72 12.00 11.77
N GLY A 82 -11.93 11.00 10.92
CA GLY A 82 -11.29 10.96 9.62
C GLY A 82 -9.84 10.51 9.63
N VAL A 83 -9.30 10.06 10.76
CA VAL A 83 -7.93 9.60 10.84
C VAL A 83 -7.89 8.17 11.33
N LEU A 84 -7.20 7.33 10.57
CA LEU A 84 -7.02 5.92 10.89
C LEU A 84 -5.54 5.66 11.10
N LYS A 85 -5.22 5.08 12.25
CA LYS A 85 -3.84 4.74 12.58
C LYS A 85 -3.67 3.25 12.34
N ILE A 86 -2.68 2.89 11.53
CA ILE A 86 -2.44 1.48 11.21
C ILE A 86 -1.00 1.11 11.53
N THR A 87 -0.82 -0.16 11.90
CA THR A 87 0.49 -0.75 12.11
C THR A 87 0.68 -1.81 11.04
N VAL A 88 1.81 -1.75 10.35
CA VAL A 88 2.08 -2.62 9.21
C VAL A 88 3.45 -3.26 9.39
N SER A 89 3.52 -4.57 9.18
CA SER A 89 4.79 -5.29 9.08
C SER A 89 5.10 -5.52 7.63
N THR A 90 6.27 -5.07 7.18
CA THR A 90 6.64 -5.21 5.78
C THR A 90 7.44 -6.49 5.55
N SER A 91 7.37 -7.01 4.34
CA SER A 91 8.03 -8.26 4.01
C SER A 91 9.00 -8.12 2.85
N GLU A 92 8.52 -7.77 1.67
CA GLU A 92 9.34 -7.80 0.47
C GLU A 92 9.03 -6.59 -0.39
N ARG A 93 9.95 -6.28 -1.30
CA ARG A 93 9.71 -5.25 -2.28
C ARG A 93 8.81 -5.80 -3.37
N GLY A 94 7.99 -4.93 -3.92
CA GLY A 94 7.09 -5.30 -5.00
C GLY A 94 7.11 -4.27 -6.10
N PHE A 95 6.96 -4.74 -7.33
CA PHE A 95 6.86 -3.88 -8.50
C PHE A 95 5.39 -3.72 -8.84
N ILE A 96 4.95 -2.48 -8.97
CA ILE A 96 3.57 -2.20 -9.34
C ILE A 96 3.44 -2.34 -10.85
N ASN A 97 2.81 -3.43 -11.27
CA ASN A 97 2.63 -3.73 -12.67
C ASN A 97 1.51 -2.89 -13.27
N SER A 98 0.38 -2.84 -12.58
CA SER A 98 -0.76 -2.06 -13.06
C SER A 98 -1.56 -1.53 -11.89
N ILE A 99 -2.34 -0.51 -12.15
CA ILE A 99 -3.18 0.15 -11.16
C ILE A 99 -4.61 0.09 -11.66
N GLN A 100 -5.52 -0.36 -10.79
CA GLN A 100 -6.95 -0.47 -11.13
C GLN A 100 -7.74 0.35 -10.12
N LYS A 101 -8.46 1.34 -10.62
CA LYS A 101 -9.29 2.16 -9.77
C LYS A 101 -10.67 1.55 -9.62
N HIS A 102 -11.10 1.44 -8.37
CA HIS A 102 -12.46 1.06 -8.03
C HIS A 102 -13.18 2.30 -7.53
N SER A 103 -14.46 2.18 -7.23
CA SER A 103 -15.24 3.36 -6.86
C SER A 103 -14.70 4.04 -5.60
N ASP A 104 -14.23 3.26 -4.62
CA ASP A 104 -13.84 3.79 -3.33
C ASP A 104 -12.35 3.74 -3.06
N PHE A 105 -11.63 2.87 -3.73
CA PHE A 105 -10.20 2.69 -3.48
C PHE A 105 -9.51 2.19 -4.74
N THR A 106 -8.19 2.03 -4.66
CA THR A 106 -7.39 1.61 -5.80
C THR A 106 -6.65 0.33 -5.46
N LEU A 107 -6.77 -0.66 -6.36
CA LEU A 107 -5.97 -1.88 -6.29
C LEU A 107 -4.78 -1.75 -7.21
N CYS A 108 -3.72 -2.44 -6.89
CA CYS A 108 -2.59 -2.58 -7.79
C CYS A 108 -2.24 -4.04 -7.94
N GLN A 109 -1.68 -4.36 -9.10
CA GLN A 109 -1.13 -5.68 -9.35
C GLN A 109 0.35 -5.61 -9.05
N VAL A 110 0.81 -6.49 -8.18
CA VAL A 110 2.17 -6.44 -7.65
C VAL A 110 2.90 -7.71 -8.02
N ASP A 111 4.07 -7.54 -8.61
CA ASP A 111 4.97 -8.66 -8.89
C ASP A 111 6.09 -8.65 -7.86
N SER A 112 6.46 -9.83 -7.39
CA SER A 112 7.56 -9.97 -6.46
C SER A 112 8.87 -9.61 -7.15
N ILE A 113 9.71 -8.88 -6.44
CA ILE A 113 11.05 -8.57 -6.92
C ILE A 113 11.99 -9.54 -6.25
N THR A 114 12.64 -10.37 -7.05
CA THR A 114 13.59 -11.33 -6.55
C THR A 114 14.98 -10.73 -6.70
N GLU A 115 15.68 -10.67 -5.58
CA GLU A 115 17.06 -10.19 -5.61
C GLU A 115 17.98 -11.35 -5.93
N ILE A 116 18.83 -11.12 -6.90
CA ILE A 116 19.80 -12.12 -7.30
C ILE A 116 21.16 -11.63 -6.84
N ASN A 117 21.80 -12.43 -6.04
CA ASN A 117 23.13 -12.09 -5.54
C ASN A 117 24.18 -12.87 -6.31
#